data_788fe252ef044f4d18fb172f5b593bca
#
_entry.id   788fe252ef044f4d18fb172f5b593bca
#
_cell.length_a   1.000
_cell.length_b   1.000
_cell.length_c   1.000
_cell.angle_alpha   90.00
_cell.angle_beta   90.00
_cell.angle_gamma   90.00
#
_symmetry.space_group_name_H-M   'P 1'
#
loop_
_entity.id
_entity.type
_entity.pdbx_description
1 polymer ?
#
loop_
_entity_poly.entity_id
_entity_poly.type
_entity_poly.pdbx_seq_one_letter_code
_entity_poly.pdbx_strand_id
1 'polypeptide(L)'
;MYKIILLPQYPVSVRIFKEIAHMPVLADKKIDCLGLFCPMPIVKTRAALQQMTAGEILEVTSDDPGSEADMKSWSARTGNDLLEMERNGAVFRFFVRKTR
;
A
#
# COMPACT_ATOMS: atom_id res chain seq x y z
N MET A 1 -22.43 20.26 -13.15
CA MET A 1 -21.81 20.05 -12.75
C MET A 1 -21.80 19.78 -12.25
N TYR A 2 -21.70 19.94 -12.26
CA TYR A 2 -21.35 19.44 -11.85
C TYR A 2 -21.40 19.14 -11.61
N LYS A 3 -21.46 18.47 -11.81
CA LYS A 3 -21.01 18.14 -11.47
C LYS A 3 -20.82 17.65 -11.25
N ILE A 4 -21.29 17.65 -11.39
CA ILE A 4 -20.71 17.15 -11.08
C ILE A 4 -20.80 16.75 -10.88
N ILE A 5 -20.89 16.33 -11.17
CA ILE A 5 -20.40 16.01 -10.84
C ILE A 5 -20.46 15.61 -10.87
N LEU A 6 -20.77 15.40 -11.04
CA LEU A 6 -20.24 15.07 -10.89
C LEU A 6 -20.23 14.73 -11.05
N LEU A 7 -20.44 14.35 -11.44
CA LEU A 7 -19.87 14.09 -11.42
C LEU A 7 -19.86 13.92 -11.82
N PRO A 8 -20.17 13.78 -12.36
CA PRO A 8 -19.58 13.71 -12.54
C PRO A 8 -19.61 13.52 -13.08
N GLN A 9 -19.63 13.32 -13.58
CA GLN A 9 -19.09 13.37 -13.81
C GLN A 9 -18.61 13.16 -14.27
N TYR A 10 -18.57 13.10 -14.66
CA TYR A 10 -17.62 13.19 -14.77
C TYR A 10 -17.25 13.05 -15.20
N PRO A 11 -16.97 13.10 -15.70
CA PRO A 11 -16.24 12.93 -15.93
C PRO A 11 -15.74 13.04 -15.95
N VAL A 12 -15.45 13.33 -15.85
CA VAL A 12 -14.69 13.60 -15.70
C VAL A 12 -14.04 13.28 -15.76
N SER A 13 -13.93 13.68 -16.52
CA SER A 13 -13.16 12.57 -16.26
C SER A 13 -11.70 12.62 -16.60
N VAL A 14 -11.28 13.30 -17.58
CA VAL A 14 -9.88 13.29 -17.96
C VAL A 14 -9.03 14.04 -16.97
N ARG A 15 -9.45 15.21 -16.67
CA ARG A 15 -8.79 15.97 -15.62
C ARG A 15 -8.84 15.25 -14.28
N ILE A 16 -9.98 14.64 -14.04
CA ILE A 16 -10.16 13.84 -12.82
C ILE A 16 -9.22 12.67 -12.80
N PHE A 17 -8.94 12.10 -13.97
CA PHE A 17 -8.01 11.02 -14.06
C PHE A 17 -6.64 11.38 -13.48
N LYS A 18 -6.15 12.58 -13.77
CA LYS A 18 -4.89 13.03 -13.23
C LYS A 18 -4.96 13.15 -11.70
N GLU A 19 -6.07 13.61 -11.19
CA GLU A 19 -6.26 13.71 -9.75
C GLU A 19 -6.30 12.34 -9.10
N ILE A 20 -6.93 11.39 -9.77
CA ILE A 20 -7.00 10.02 -9.26
C ILE A 20 -5.62 9.41 -9.13
N ALA A 21 -4.72 9.74 -10.04
CA ALA A 21 -3.36 9.21 -10.00
C ALA A 21 -2.60 9.67 -8.75
N HIS A 22 -3.05 10.75 -8.12
CA HIS A 22 -2.42 11.27 -6.92
C HIS A 22 -3.18 10.95 -5.64
N MET A 23 -4.29 10.23 -5.76
CA MET A 23 -5.06 9.86 -4.58
C MET A 23 -4.31 8.78 -3.79
N PRO A 24 -4.38 8.85 -2.46
CA PRO A 24 -3.74 7.81 -1.66
C PRO A 24 -4.43 6.46 -1.85
N VAL A 25 -3.65 5.42 -1.73
CA VAL A 25 -4.17 4.06 -1.77
C VAL A 25 -4.94 3.82 -0.48
N LEU A 26 -6.14 3.24 -0.60
CA LEU A 26 -6.96 2.91 0.56
C LEU A 26 -6.67 1.48 0.98
N ALA A 27 -6.28 1.31 2.23
CA ALA A 27 -5.95 0.01 2.77
C ALA A 27 -7.18 -0.63 3.43
N ASP A 28 -7.31 -1.94 3.25
CA ASP A 28 -8.35 -2.71 3.92
C ASP A 28 -7.93 -3.08 5.34
N LYS A 29 -6.64 -3.16 5.57
CA LYS A 29 -6.09 -3.50 6.88
C LYS A 29 -4.76 -2.78 7.06
N LYS A 30 -4.43 -2.46 8.32
CA LYS A 30 -3.17 -1.82 8.66
C LYS A 30 -2.47 -2.61 9.74
N ILE A 31 -1.14 -2.69 9.64
CA ILE A 31 -0.31 -3.23 10.71
C ILE A 31 0.81 -2.24 11.02
N ASP A 32 1.19 -2.22 12.29
CA ASP A 32 2.22 -1.32 12.79
C ASP A 32 3.45 -2.15 13.12
N CYS A 33 4.53 -1.90 12.38
CA CYS A 33 5.81 -2.58 12.61
C CYS A 33 6.87 -1.60 13.10
N LEU A 34 6.46 -0.46 13.66
CA LEU A 34 7.41 0.48 14.23
C LEU A 34 8.15 -0.18 15.39
N GLY A 35 9.45 0.06 15.46
CA GLY A 35 10.31 -0.52 16.49
C GLY A 35 10.72 -1.94 16.21
N LEU A 36 10.28 -2.53 15.12
CA LEU A 36 10.65 -3.89 14.74
C LEU A 36 11.74 -3.86 13.68
N PHE A 37 12.64 -4.83 13.74
CA PHE A 37 13.76 -4.90 12.81
C PHE A 37 13.64 -6.15 11.93
N CYS A 38 14.32 -6.10 10.79
CA CYS A 38 14.39 -7.22 9.86
C CYS A 38 14.74 -8.49 10.63
N PRO A 39 14.02 -9.61 10.40
CA PRO A 39 13.00 -9.82 9.37
C PRO A 39 11.55 -9.61 9.86
N MET A 40 11.33 -9.03 11.02
CA MET A 40 10.01 -8.99 11.63
C MET A 40 8.95 -8.23 10.81
N PRO A 41 9.27 -7.09 10.16
CA PRO A 41 8.24 -6.45 9.32
C PRO A 41 7.71 -7.38 8.23
N ILE A 42 8.59 -8.17 7.63
CA ILE A 42 8.18 -9.14 6.59
C ILE A 42 7.37 -10.27 7.19
N VAL A 43 7.78 -10.77 8.35
CA VAL A 43 7.06 -11.86 9.02
C VAL A 43 5.64 -11.42 9.35
N LYS A 44 5.49 -10.21 9.89
CA LYS A 44 4.16 -9.70 10.23
C LYS A 44 3.32 -9.39 9.00
N THR A 45 3.94 -8.90 7.94
CA THR A 45 3.25 -8.66 6.68
C THR A 45 2.69 -9.97 6.12
N ARG A 46 3.52 -11.01 6.10
CA ARG A 46 3.09 -12.31 5.62
C ARG A 46 1.93 -12.85 6.44
N ALA A 47 2.04 -12.78 7.75
CA ALA A 47 0.98 -13.28 8.64
C ALA A 47 -0.33 -12.53 8.43
N ALA A 48 -0.27 -11.21 8.25
CA ALA A 48 -1.46 -10.41 8.01
C ALA A 48 -2.11 -10.78 6.69
N LEU A 49 -1.32 -10.94 5.63
CA LEU A 49 -1.86 -11.28 4.31
C LEU A 49 -2.52 -12.65 4.32
N GLN A 50 -2.04 -13.58 5.14
CA GLN A 50 -2.65 -14.91 5.23
C GLN A 50 -4.08 -14.85 5.76
N GLN A 51 -4.43 -13.80 6.50
CA GLN A 51 -5.76 -13.60 7.03
C GLN A 51 -6.63 -12.76 6.11
N MET A 52 -6.09 -12.32 4.97
CA MET A 52 -6.79 -11.42 4.06
C MET A 52 -7.20 -12.15 2.79
N THR A 53 -8.14 -11.56 2.08
CA THR A 53 -8.64 -12.09 0.82
C THR A 53 -7.83 -11.52 -0.35
N ALA A 54 -7.66 -12.30 -1.41
CA ALA A 54 -6.97 -11.82 -2.61
C ALA A 54 -7.63 -10.55 -3.12
N GLY A 55 -6.83 -9.57 -3.48
CA GLY A 55 -7.29 -8.26 -3.91
C GLY A 55 -7.32 -7.22 -2.81
N GLU A 56 -7.28 -7.63 -1.56
CA GLU A 56 -7.26 -6.69 -0.45
C GLU A 56 -5.87 -6.08 -0.27
N ILE A 57 -5.84 -4.88 0.27
CA ILE A 57 -4.63 -4.08 0.41
C ILE A 57 -4.28 -3.92 1.88
N LEU A 58 -3.02 -4.20 2.19
CA LEU A 58 -2.47 -4.08 3.54
C LEU A 58 -1.53 -2.88 3.59
N GLU A 59 -1.72 -2.04 4.60
CA GLU A 59 -0.79 -0.96 4.87
C GLU A 59 0.16 -1.40 5.99
N VAL A 60 1.46 -1.28 5.74
CA VAL A 60 2.51 -1.67 6.70
C VAL A 60 3.33 -0.44 7.02
N THR A 61 3.47 -0.12 8.30
CA THR A 61 4.32 0.99 8.75
C THR A 61 5.58 0.39 9.38
N SER A 62 6.74 0.91 9.00
CA SER A 62 8.02 0.42 9.52
C SER A 62 9.02 1.56 9.61
N ASP A 63 9.90 1.52 10.60
CA ASP A 63 11.00 2.46 10.71
C ASP A 63 12.37 1.79 10.60
N ASP A 64 12.40 0.55 10.15
CA ASP A 64 13.65 -0.15 9.90
C ASP A 64 14.22 0.30 8.55
N PRO A 65 15.45 0.84 8.51
CA PRO A 65 16.05 1.31 7.26
C PRO A 65 16.14 0.24 6.18
N GLY A 66 16.21 -1.03 6.57
CA GLY A 66 16.29 -2.13 5.60
C GLY A 66 14.95 -2.56 5.05
N SER A 67 13.84 -2.04 5.58
CA SER A 67 12.52 -2.54 5.21
C SER A 67 12.17 -2.26 3.75
N GLU A 68 12.69 -1.18 3.18
CA GLU A 68 12.41 -0.86 1.78
C GLU A 68 12.92 -1.96 0.86
N ALA A 69 14.20 -2.31 0.98
CA ALA A 69 14.80 -3.33 0.14
C ALA A 69 14.16 -4.69 0.40
N ASP A 70 13.88 -4.99 1.66
CA ASP A 70 13.27 -6.25 2.04
C ASP A 70 11.87 -6.38 1.46
N MET A 71 11.08 -5.30 1.52
CA MET A 71 9.72 -5.34 1.02
C MET A 71 9.69 -5.49 -0.50
N LYS A 72 10.56 -4.80 -1.20
CA LYS A 72 10.67 -4.93 -2.66
C LYS A 72 11.06 -6.34 -3.05
N SER A 73 12.05 -6.90 -2.38
CA SER A 73 12.52 -8.23 -2.66
C SER A 73 11.47 -9.29 -2.36
N TRP A 74 10.82 -9.14 -1.23
CA TRP A 74 9.78 -10.09 -0.79
C TRP A 74 8.57 -10.05 -1.73
N SER A 75 8.12 -8.87 -2.11
CA SER A 75 6.97 -8.75 -3.00
C SER A 75 7.26 -9.36 -4.37
N ALA A 76 8.47 -9.13 -4.89
CA ALA A 76 8.87 -9.72 -6.16
C ALA A 76 8.90 -11.25 -6.08
N ARG A 77 9.38 -11.78 -4.96
CA ARG A 77 9.51 -13.22 -4.78
C ARG A 77 8.19 -13.92 -4.57
N THR A 78 7.26 -13.27 -3.89
CA THR A 78 5.96 -13.87 -3.56
C THR A 78 4.89 -13.60 -4.59
N GLY A 79 5.09 -12.60 -5.43
CA GLY A 79 4.08 -12.19 -6.41
C GLY A 79 3.02 -11.26 -5.87
N ASN A 80 3.08 -10.89 -4.60
CA ASN A 80 2.17 -9.86 -4.08
C ASN A 80 2.62 -8.50 -4.59
N ASP A 81 1.64 -7.63 -4.87
CA ASP A 81 1.93 -6.34 -5.48
C ASP A 81 2.28 -5.30 -4.44
N LEU A 82 3.48 -4.74 -4.52
CA LEU A 82 3.83 -3.55 -3.75
C LEU A 82 3.33 -2.36 -4.55
N LEU A 83 2.15 -1.86 -4.17
CA LEU A 83 1.46 -0.82 -4.94
C LEU A 83 2.11 0.54 -4.76
N GLU A 84 2.52 0.84 -3.54
CA GLU A 84 3.03 2.17 -3.24
C GLU A 84 3.91 2.10 -2.01
N MET A 85 4.88 2.99 -1.96
CA MET A 85 5.74 3.15 -0.80
C MET A 85 5.90 4.63 -0.56
N GLU A 86 5.63 5.04 0.67
CA GLU A 86 5.81 6.41 1.10
C GLU A 86 6.88 6.47 2.18
N ARG A 87 7.58 7.57 2.23
CA ARG A 87 8.57 7.78 3.26
C ARG A 87 8.37 9.16 3.89
N ASN A 88 8.33 9.18 5.21
CA ASN A 88 8.23 10.42 5.96
C ASN A 88 9.28 10.37 7.07
N GLY A 89 10.43 11.01 6.84
CA GLY A 89 11.54 10.93 7.76
C GLY A 89 12.07 9.51 7.82
N ALA A 90 12.07 8.91 8.99
CA ALA A 90 12.55 7.55 9.20
C ALA A 90 11.46 6.51 9.06
N VAL A 91 10.22 6.93 8.81
CA VAL A 91 9.07 6.02 8.77
C VAL A 91 8.70 5.74 7.34
N PHE A 92 8.59 4.45 7.02
CA PHE A 92 8.12 3.95 5.73
C PHE A 92 6.70 3.46 5.85
N ARG A 93 5.91 3.65 4.80
CA ARG A 93 4.57 3.12 4.71
C ARG A 93 4.45 2.38 3.39
N PHE A 94 4.14 1.09 3.47
CA PHE A 94 4.04 0.23 2.30
C PHE A 94 2.59 -0.19 2.11
N PHE A 95 2.15 -0.21 0.85
CA PHE A 95 0.81 -0.70 0.50
C PHE A 95 0.99 -1.94 -0.37
N VAL A 96 0.56 -3.06 0.16
CA VAL A 96 0.76 -4.37 -0.48
C VAL A 96 -0.60 -4.98 -0.77
N ARG A 97 -0.84 -5.35 -2.03
CA ARG A 97 -2.07 -6.01 -2.41
C ARG A 97 -1.82 -7.52 -2.49
N LYS A 98 -2.69 -8.27 -1.82
CA LYS A 98 -2.61 -9.72 -1.88
C LYS A 98 -3.08 -10.21 -3.24
N THR A 99 -2.29 -11.04 -3.91
CA THR A 99 -2.62 -11.53 -5.25
C THR A 99 -3.14 -12.96 -5.25
N ARG A 100 -2.94 -13.71 -4.19
CA ARG A 100 -3.50 -15.07 -4.08
C ARG A 100 -3.68 -15.53 -2.64
#